data_8c87f44a75141b603e0b01d5183ddad9
#
_entry.id   8c87f44a75141b603e0b01d5183ddad9
#
_cell.length_a   1.000
_cell.length_b   1.000
_cell.length_c   1.000
_cell.angle_alpha   90.00
_cell.angle_beta   90.00
_cell.angle_gamma   90.00
#
_symmetry.space_group_name_H-M   'P 1'
#
loop_
_entity.id
_entity.type
_entity.pdbx_description
1 polymer ?
#
loop_
_entity_poly.entity_id
_entity_poly.type
_entity_poly.pdbx_seq_one_letter_code
_entity_poly.pdbx_strand_id
1 'polypeptide(L)'
;FGETLAGLPHVQPVNYGNVPNATYCHPEVASIGLTERQLKEKGVAYKVGKFPFSANGRARTAGETEGFVKILADPKYGEILGAHIIGAHATELIHELAVARENELTVEEVHLAIHAHPTLSEAIAEATLDVMGRVLNA
;
A
#
# COMPACT_ATOMS: atom_id res chain seq x y z
N PHE A 1 -23.53 1.71 9.40
CA PHE A 1 -24.44 1.82 10.58
C PHE A 1 -25.39 3.02 10.43
N GLY A 2 -24.87 4.24 10.22
CA GLY A 2 -25.71 5.43 10.03
C GLY A 2 -26.68 5.31 8.83
N GLU A 3 -26.22 4.81 7.72
CA GLU A 3 -27.03 4.55 6.52
C GLU A 3 -28.14 3.52 6.76
N THR A 4 -27.83 2.46 7.52
CA THR A 4 -28.82 1.45 7.92
C THR A 4 -29.91 2.08 8.80
N LEU A 5 -29.53 2.92 9.78
CA LEU A 5 -30.47 3.64 10.63
C LEU A 5 -31.32 4.67 9.86
N ALA A 6 -30.76 5.26 8.80
CA ALA A 6 -31.46 6.18 7.92
C ALA A 6 -32.39 5.47 6.91
N GLY A 7 -32.41 4.14 6.89
CA GLY A 7 -33.28 3.36 6.01
C GLY A 7 -32.89 3.44 4.54
N LEU A 8 -31.62 3.69 4.22
CA LEU A 8 -31.16 3.74 2.83
C LEU A 8 -31.22 2.36 2.17
N PRO A 9 -31.66 2.27 0.90
CA PRO A 9 -31.99 0.99 0.25
C PRO A 9 -30.77 0.16 -0.14
N HIS A 10 -29.56 0.71 -0.15
CA HIS A 10 -28.32 0.05 -0.59
C HIS A 10 -27.18 0.32 0.39
N VAL A 11 -27.22 -0.35 1.54
CA VAL A 11 -26.13 -0.30 2.52
C VAL A 11 -25.11 -1.36 2.19
N GLN A 12 -23.88 -0.94 1.85
CA GLN A 12 -22.76 -1.85 1.65
C GLN A 12 -22.19 -2.26 3.02
N PRO A 13 -21.98 -3.57 3.26
CA PRO A 13 -21.28 -4.02 4.47
C PRO A 13 -19.82 -3.55 4.44
N VAL A 14 -19.28 -3.25 5.62
CA VAL A 14 -17.85 -2.90 5.74
C VAL A 14 -16.98 -4.10 5.38
N ASN A 15 -16.08 -3.91 4.43
CA ASN A 15 -15.05 -4.90 4.11
C ASN A 15 -13.93 -4.80 5.15
N TYR A 16 -14.02 -5.58 6.23
CA TYR A 16 -13.02 -5.60 7.30
C TYR A 16 -11.62 -6.04 6.82
N GLY A 17 -11.53 -6.77 5.70
CA GLY A 17 -10.25 -7.13 5.09
C GLY A 17 -9.55 -5.96 4.40
N ASN A 18 -10.25 -4.84 4.22
CA ASN A 18 -9.74 -3.62 3.58
C ASN A 18 -9.77 -2.39 4.50
N VAL A 19 -9.83 -2.60 5.82
CA VAL A 19 -9.70 -1.51 6.80
C VAL A 19 -8.22 -1.27 7.07
N PRO A 20 -7.69 -0.06 6.80
CA PRO A 20 -6.29 0.25 7.08
C PRO A 20 -6.04 0.37 8.59
N ASN A 21 -4.87 -0.07 9.03
CA ASN A 21 -4.36 0.16 10.37
C ASN A 21 -3.35 1.30 10.33
N ALA A 22 -3.47 2.24 11.25
CA ALA A 22 -2.60 3.41 11.36
C ALA A 22 -2.10 3.58 12.80
N THR A 23 -0.78 3.77 12.94
CA THR A 23 -0.13 4.07 14.21
C THR A 23 0.60 5.39 14.08
N TYR A 24 0.14 6.39 14.83
CA TYR A 24 0.63 7.78 14.80
C TYR A 24 1.83 7.94 15.76
N CYS A 25 2.93 7.32 15.40
CA CYS A 25 4.23 7.46 16.06
C CYS A 25 5.22 8.16 15.12
N HIS A 26 6.51 8.21 15.46
CA HIS A 26 7.54 8.71 14.58
C HIS A 26 8.70 7.69 14.52
N PRO A 27 9.00 7.13 13.33
CA PRO A 27 8.22 7.20 12.07
C PRO A 27 6.85 6.56 12.20
N GLU A 28 5.88 7.02 11.39
CA GLU A 28 4.54 6.44 11.33
C GLU A 28 4.53 5.01 10.79
N VAL A 29 3.55 4.23 11.20
CA VAL A 29 3.34 2.86 10.69
C VAL A 29 1.92 2.72 10.19
N ALA A 30 1.76 2.24 8.96
CA ALA A 30 0.45 1.93 8.39
C ALA A 30 0.45 0.61 7.64
N SER A 31 -0.68 -0.06 7.62
CA SER A 31 -0.82 -1.33 6.90
C SER A 31 -2.25 -1.58 6.44
N ILE A 32 -2.40 -2.39 5.41
CA ILE A 32 -3.69 -2.86 4.91
C ILE A 32 -3.54 -4.28 4.37
N GLY A 33 -4.61 -5.07 4.47
CA GLY A 33 -4.63 -6.45 3.96
C GLY A 33 -3.78 -7.41 4.79
N LEU A 34 -3.21 -8.41 4.14
CA LEU A 34 -2.52 -9.53 4.79
C LEU A 34 -1.01 -9.26 4.98
N THR A 35 -0.46 -9.79 6.05
CA THR A 35 0.99 -9.85 6.28
C THR A 35 1.60 -11.08 5.60
N GLU A 36 2.92 -11.10 5.39
CA GLU A 36 3.63 -12.28 4.89
C GLU A 36 3.40 -13.51 5.78
N ARG A 37 3.35 -13.32 7.09
CA ARG A 37 3.06 -14.40 8.04
C ARG A 37 1.69 -15.01 7.77
N GLN A 38 0.65 -14.18 7.64
CA GLN A 38 -0.71 -14.65 7.37
C GLN A 38 -0.83 -15.32 5.99
N LEU A 39 -0.14 -14.82 4.97
CA LEU A 39 -0.11 -15.46 3.66
C LEU A 39 0.54 -16.84 3.71
N LYS A 40 1.68 -16.98 4.43
CA LYS A 40 2.35 -18.27 4.65
C LYS A 40 1.46 -19.25 5.42
N GLU A 41 0.83 -18.79 6.50
CA GLU A 41 -0.11 -19.61 7.29
C GLU A 41 -1.30 -20.10 6.47
N LYS A 42 -1.78 -19.29 5.53
CA LYS A 42 -2.88 -19.63 4.61
C LYS A 42 -2.43 -20.42 3.37
N GLY A 43 -1.14 -20.64 3.18
CA GLY A 43 -0.59 -21.29 1.99
C GLY A 43 -0.80 -20.52 0.69
N VAL A 44 -0.98 -19.20 0.76
CA VAL A 44 -1.18 -18.33 -0.39
C VAL A 44 0.18 -17.91 -0.95
N ALA A 45 0.42 -18.16 -2.23
CA ALA A 45 1.63 -17.69 -2.93
C ALA A 45 1.59 -16.18 -3.10
N TYR A 46 2.74 -15.53 -2.96
CA TYR A 46 2.86 -14.08 -3.13
C TYR A 46 4.25 -13.67 -3.63
N LYS A 47 4.32 -12.49 -4.23
CA LYS A 47 5.56 -11.74 -4.50
C LYS A 47 5.64 -10.57 -3.55
N VAL A 48 6.86 -10.12 -3.28
CA VAL A 48 7.16 -8.97 -2.43
C VAL A 48 7.83 -7.90 -3.28
N GLY A 49 7.34 -6.67 -3.19
CA GLY A 49 8.06 -5.50 -3.63
C GLY A 49 8.33 -4.58 -2.45
N LYS A 50 9.52 -3.99 -2.40
CA LYS A 50 9.94 -3.13 -1.30
C LYS A 50 10.79 -1.97 -1.83
N PHE A 51 10.44 -0.75 -1.40
CA PHE A 51 11.22 0.44 -1.74
C PHE A 51 11.53 1.28 -0.49
N PRO A 52 12.82 1.57 -0.21
CA PRO A 52 13.21 2.35 0.96
C PRO A 52 13.03 3.86 0.70
N PHE A 53 12.58 4.60 1.70
CA PHE A 53 12.48 6.06 1.59
C PHE A 53 13.84 6.74 1.41
N SER A 54 14.95 6.11 1.81
CA SER A 54 16.30 6.61 1.54
C SER A 54 16.64 6.75 0.05
N ALA A 55 15.93 6.05 -0.84
CA ALA A 55 16.06 6.17 -2.29
C ALA A 55 15.04 7.17 -2.89
N ASN A 56 14.06 7.65 -2.11
CA ASN A 56 13.04 8.59 -2.57
C ASN A 56 13.53 10.05 -2.52
N GLY A 57 13.42 10.78 -3.63
CA GLY A 57 13.90 12.16 -3.75
C GLY A 57 13.22 13.12 -2.76
N ARG A 58 11.91 13.01 -2.55
CA ARG A 58 11.16 13.86 -1.63
C ARG A 58 11.54 13.60 -0.17
N ALA A 59 11.67 12.34 0.22
CA ALA A 59 12.11 11.95 1.55
C ALA A 59 13.49 12.52 1.87
N ARG A 60 14.42 12.46 0.89
CA ARG A 60 15.78 13.03 1.04
C ARG A 60 15.75 14.54 1.22
N THR A 61 14.96 15.27 0.47
CA THR A 61 14.86 16.74 0.60
C THR A 61 14.17 17.16 1.89
N ALA A 62 13.28 16.34 2.45
CA ALA A 62 12.65 16.57 3.74
C ALA A 62 13.51 16.14 4.94
N GLY A 63 14.58 15.37 4.70
CA GLY A 63 15.40 14.79 5.77
C GLY A 63 14.77 13.60 6.48
N GLU A 64 13.71 13.01 5.92
CA GLU A 64 12.92 11.93 6.51
C GLU A 64 13.06 10.64 5.69
N THR A 65 14.24 10.04 5.76
CA THR A 65 14.62 8.91 4.91
C THR A 65 14.42 7.53 5.56
N GLU A 66 13.92 7.50 6.80
CA GLU A 66 13.69 6.27 7.52
C GLU A 66 12.47 5.51 6.97
N GLY A 67 12.60 4.17 6.93
CA GLY A 67 11.50 3.29 6.59
C GLY A 67 11.41 2.90 5.13
N PHE A 68 10.27 2.36 4.77
CA PHE A 68 10.04 1.76 3.44
C PHE A 68 8.56 1.59 3.15
N VAL A 69 8.23 1.40 1.87
CA VAL A 69 6.99 0.83 1.39
C VAL A 69 7.22 -0.65 1.05
N LYS A 70 6.34 -1.54 1.51
CA LYS A 70 6.33 -2.96 1.15
C LYS A 70 4.96 -3.37 0.65
N ILE A 71 4.90 -4.01 -0.51
CA ILE A 71 3.69 -4.50 -1.15
C ILE A 71 3.80 -6.01 -1.34
N LEU A 72 2.71 -6.71 -1.04
CA LEU A 72 2.56 -8.15 -1.25
C LEU A 72 1.49 -8.35 -2.33
N ALA A 73 1.83 -9.04 -3.41
CA ALA A 73 0.91 -9.22 -4.51
C ALA A 73 0.83 -10.69 -4.97
N ASP A 74 -0.31 -11.04 -5.53
CA ASP A 74 -0.51 -12.33 -6.19
C ASP A 74 0.48 -12.50 -7.35
N PRO A 75 1.18 -13.65 -7.45
CA PRO A 75 2.20 -13.84 -8.47
C PRO A 75 1.65 -13.98 -9.90
N LYS A 76 0.36 -14.28 -10.06
CA LYS A 76 -0.26 -14.55 -11.35
C LYS A 76 -0.95 -13.32 -11.93
N TYR A 77 -1.76 -12.65 -11.13
CA TYR A 77 -2.59 -11.53 -11.58
C TYR A 77 -2.11 -10.18 -11.07
N GLY A 78 -1.20 -10.15 -10.10
CA GLY A 78 -0.69 -8.90 -9.52
C GLY A 78 -1.65 -8.23 -8.54
N GLU A 79 -2.71 -8.91 -8.08
CA GLU A 79 -3.64 -8.41 -7.07
C GLU A 79 -2.89 -8.03 -5.79
N ILE A 80 -3.21 -6.89 -5.21
CA ILE A 80 -2.56 -6.42 -3.97
C ILE A 80 -3.17 -7.17 -2.78
N LEU A 81 -2.43 -8.13 -2.23
CA LEU A 81 -2.82 -8.95 -1.09
C LEU A 81 -2.62 -8.22 0.24
N GLY A 82 -1.64 -7.34 0.31
CA GLY A 82 -1.36 -6.54 1.48
C GLY A 82 -0.29 -5.49 1.22
N ALA A 83 -0.27 -4.45 2.06
CA ALA A 83 0.72 -3.39 2.00
C ALA A 83 1.08 -2.88 3.40
N HIS A 84 2.33 -2.50 3.58
CA HIS A 84 2.89 -2.07 4.85
C HIS A 84 3.86 -0.92 4.59
N ILE A 85 3.65 0.19 5.30
CA ILE A 85 4.48 1.39 5.18
C ILE A 85 5.00 1.77 6.56
N ILE A 86 6.28 2.04 6.66
CA ILE A 86 6.91 2.65 7.83
C ILE A 86 7.65 3.88 7.32
N GLY A 87 7.37 5.05 7.86
CA GLY A 87 8.02 6.29 7.44
C GLY A 87 7.13 7.51 7.62
N ALA A 88 7.64 8.66 7.18
CA ALA A 88 6.89 9.91 7.21
C ALA A 88 5.60 9.81 6.37
N HIS A 89 4.49 10.27 6.94
CA HIS A 89 3.18 10.27 6.29
C HIS A 89 2.67 8.87 5.86
N ALA A 90 3.13 7.80 6.51
CA ALA A 90 2.68 6.44 6.19
C ALA A 90 1.16 6.30 6.33
N THR A 91 0.56 6.98 7.29
CA THR A 91 -0.89 6.95 7.57
C THR A 91 -1.71 7.62 6.48
N GLU A 92 -1.15 8.59 5.75
CA GLU A 92 -1.77 9.20 4.58
C GLU A 92 -1.52 8.36 3.32
N LEU A 93 -0.28 7.91 3.12
CA LEU A 93 0.12 7.14 1.94
C LEU A 93 -0.61 5.82 1.78
N ILE A 94 -0.94 5.14 2.88
CA ILE A 94 -1.63 3.84 2.83
C ILE A 94 -2.99 3.91 2.15
N HIS A 95 -3.61 5.10 2.09
CA HIS A 95 -4.94 5.26 1.53
C HIS A 95 -4.97 5.01 0.01
N GLU A 96 -3.93 5.34 -0.72
CA GLU A 96 -3.80 5.00 -2.14
C GLU A 96 -3.97 3.49 -2.36
N LEU A 97 -3.29 2.69 -1.53
CA LEU A 97 -3.37 1.22 -1.60
C LEU A 97 -4.70 0.68 -1.08
N ALA A 98 -5.36 1.39 -0.15
CA ALA A 98 -6.71 1.05 0.28
C ALA A 98 -7.73 1.22 -0.86
N VAL A 99 -7.63 2.33 -1.61
CA VAL A 99 -8.48 2.58 -2.79
C VAL A 99 -8.19 1.56 -3.90
N ALA A 100 -6.91 1.27 -4.16
CA ALA A 100 -6.53 0.27 -5.14
C ALA A 100 -7.12 -1.10 -4.82
N ARG A 101 -7.00 -1.56 -3.58
CA ARG A 101 -7.56 -2.85 -3.12
C ARG A 101 -9.07 -2.91 -3.17
N GLU A 102 -9.77 -1.83 -2.77
CA GLU A 102 -11.24 -1.78 -2.79
C GLU A 102 -11.80 -1.87 -4.21
N ASN A 103 -11.04 -1.40 -5.19
CA ASN A 103 -11.41 -1.45 -6.61
C ASN A 103 -10.74 -2.60 -7.37
N GLU A 104 -10.16 -3.57 -6.65
CA GLU A 104 -9.52 -4.77 -7.22
C GLU A 104 -8.42 -4.44 -8.27
N LEU A 105 -7.74 -3.29 -8.09
CA LEU A 105 -6.62 -2.92 -8.95
C LEU A 105 -5.39 -3.78 -8.64
N THR A 106 -4.59 -4.01 -9.66
CA THR A 106 -3.32 -4.73 -9.55
C THR A 106 -2.14 -3.77 -9.34
N VAL A 107 -0.97 -4.31 -9.06
CA VAL A 107 0.27 -3.51 -8.98
C VAL A 107 0.58 -2.80 -10.29
N GLU A 108 0.09 -3.31 -11.43
CA GLU A 108 0.34 -2.67 -12.73
C GLU A 108 -0.51 -1.41 -12.91
N GLU A 109 -1.80 -1.42 -12.56
CA GLU A 109 -2.63 -0.20 -12.62
C GLU A 109 -2.14 0.87 -11.67
N VAL A 110 -1.70 0.50 -10.47
CA VAL A 110 -1.10 1.46 -9.52
C VAL A 110 0.18 2.08 -10.10
N HIS A 111 1.03 1.26 -10.74
CA HIS A 111 2.24 1.77 -11.41
C HIS A 111 1.92 2.67 -12.61
N LEU A 112 0.91 2.32 -13.42
CA LEU A 112 0.51 3.11 -14.60
C LEU A 112 -0.11 4.47 -14.21
N ALA A 113 -0.61 4.62 -13.00
CA ALA A 113 -1.04 5.91 -12.49
C ALA A 113 0.18 6.83 -12.34
N ILE A 114 0.15 7.99 -13.02
CA ILE A 114 1.27 8.94 -12.99
C ILE A 114 1.32 9.61 -11.62
N HIS A 115 2.39 9.36 -10.87
CA HIS A 115 2.66 10.02 -9.60
C HIS A 115 3.33 11.38 -9.82
N ALA A 116 2.93 12.38 -9.05
CA ALA A 116 3.56 13.69 -9.10
C ALA A 116 5.02 13.61 -8.62
N HIS A 117 5.90 14.35 -9.26
CA HIS A 117 7.33 14.43 -8.89
C HIS A 117 7.71 15.84 -8.39
N PRO A 118 8.46 15.98 -7.26
CA PRO A 118 8.85 14.92 -6.33
C PRO A 118 7.80 14.71 -5.21
N THR A 119 7.45 13.47 -4.92
CA THR A 119 6.51 13.12 -3.85
C THR A 119 6.94 11.86 -3.08
N LEU A 120 6.36 11.64 -1.88
CA LEU A 120 6.55 10.39 -1.15
C LEU A 120 5.78 9.23 -1.79
N SER A 121 4.65 9.50 -2.47
CA SER A 121 3.85 8.48 -3.15
C SER A 121 4.58 7.78 -4.30
N GLU A 122 5.64 8.39 -4.88
CA GLU A 122 6.52 7.71 -5.83
C GLU A 122 7.15 6.44 -5.23
N ALA A 123 7.32 6.37 -3.91
CA ALA A 123 7.80 5.15 -3.24
C ALA A 123 6.81 3.99 -3.36
N ILE A 124 5.50 4.27 -3.49
CA ILE A 124 4.49 3.24 -3.77
C ILE A 124 4.67 2.73 -5.20
N ALA A 125 4.78 3.63 -6.19
CA ALA A 125 5.03 3.25 -7.58
C ALA A 125 6.30 2.38 -7.74
N GLU A 126 7.40 2.76 -7.09
CA GLU A 126 8.65 1.98 -7.12
C GLU A 126 8.48 0.61 -6.42
N ALA A 127 7.75 0.53 -5.31
CA ALA A 127 7.47 -0.75 -4.66
C ALA A 127 6.60 -1.67 -5.55
N THR A 128 5.66 -1.12 -6.35
CA THR A 128 4.91 -1.92 -7.33
C THR A 128 5.82 -2.42 -8.46
N LEU A 129 6.76 -1.59 -8.93
CA LEU A 129 7.76 -2.00 -9.91
C LEU A 129 8.66 -3.11 -9.39
N ASP A 130 9.03 -3.07 -8.09
CA ASP A 130 9.85 -4.12 -7.47
C ASP A 130 9.09 -5.47 -7.42
N VAL A 131 7.78 -5.47 -7.15
CA VAL A 131 6.95 -6.69 -7.28
C VAL A 131 7.09 -7.32 -8.67
N MET A 132 7.17 -6.49 -9.70
CA MET A 132 7.28 -6.90 -11.11
C MET A 132 8.73 -7.17 -11.54
N GLY A 133 9.73 -6.94 -10.66
CA GLY A 133 11.16 -7.04 -10.98
C GLY A 133 11.67 -5.94 -11.92
N ARG A 134 11.06 -4.75 -11.88
CA ARG A 134 11.29 -3.62 -12.81
C ARG A 134 11.67 -2.32 -12.10
N VAL A 135 12.14 -2.40 -10.86
CA VAL A 135 12.53 -1.20 -10.09
C VAL A 135 13.55 -0.35 -10.84
N LEU A 136 13.38 0.98 -10.81
CA LEU A 136 14.21 1.93 -11.57
C LEU A 136 15.24 2.65 -10.69
N ASN A 137 14.92 2.93 -9.42
CA ASN A 137 15.68 3.85 -8.57
C ASN A 137 16.18 3.21 -7.26
N ALA A 138 16.36 1.89 -7.21
CA ALA A 138 16.86 1.18 -6.03
C ALA A 138 18.39 1.01 -6.03
#